data_30fa2ae43e4fb432cdd9f96fa3fd4b21
#
_entry.id   30fa2ae43e4fb432cdd9f96fa3fd4b21
#
_cell.length_a   1.000
_cell.length_b   1.000
_cell.length_c   1.000
_cell.angle_alpha   90.00
_cell.angle_beta   90.00
_cell.angle_gamma   90.00
#
_symmetry.space_group_name_H-M   'P 1'
#
loop_
_entity.id
_entity.type
_entity.pdbx_description
1 polymer ?
#
loop_
_entity_poly.entity_id
_entity_poly.type
_entity_poly.pdbx_seq_one_letter_code
_entity_poly.pdbx_strand_id
1 'polypeptide(L)'
;DSAMSWLSKIAEGTSMTLAIYGKEGSLEADSTDITVSDGKLNGISWYVQDPQKIDSLLVAAMDGSTVKLYCVDLNAGGVDLEFDRIVDLTRDQGRVTFNDVPAECVSEDGAGTLQKAMPALLTLISADMSGGCEWLLQTTAEYAKVRTQFDRPIGFFQAVKHPIVNMMILGDQTRSLVYAAACSYDTDPGDSHKAAHLAK
;
A
#
# COMPACT_ATOMS: atom_id res chain seq x y z
N ASP A 1 3.30 7.05 -26.51
CA ASP A 1 3.34 7.35 -25.07
C ASP A 1 2.92 6.13 -24.28
N SER A 2 3.92 5.35 -23.84
CA SER A 2 3.76 4.09 -23.10
C SER A 2 2.84 4.23 -21.88
N ALA A 3 3.04 5.26 -21.06
CA ALA A 3 2.23 5.48 -19.86
C ALA A 3 0.73 5.66 -20.18
N MET A 4 0.39 6.39 -21.27
CA MET A 4 -1.00 6.58 -21.69
C MET A 4 -1.66 5.27 -22.16
N SER A 5 -0.89 4.39 -22.82
CA SER A 5 -1.38 3.05 -23.21
C SER A 5 -1.77 2.22 -21.96
N TRP A 6 -0.92 2.24 -20.94
CA TRP A 6 -1.20 1.51 -19.69
C TRP A 6 -2.36 2.11 -18.90
N LEU A 7 -2.49 3.44 -18.87
CA LEU A 7 -3.64 4.10 -18.24
C LEU A 7 -4.95 3.71 -18.94
N SER A 8 -4.96 3.57 -20.27
CA SER A 8 -6.13 3.09 -21.01
C SER A 8 -6.49 1.66 -20.64
N LYS A 9 -5.51 0.75 -20.55
CA LYS A 9 -5.73 -0.64 -20.11
C LYS A 9 -6.32 -0.70 -18.70
N ILE A 10 -5.80 0.12 -17.76
CA ILE A 10 -6.32 0.20 -16.39
C ILE A 10 -7.77 0.70 -16.40
N ALA A 11 -8.09 1.72 -17.21
CA ALA A 11 -9.45 2.23 -17.35
C ALA A 11 -10.42 1.20 -17.96
N GLU A 12 -9.92 0.25 -18.76
CA GLU A 12 -10.66 -0.87 -19.33
C GLU A 12 -10.78 -2.07 -18.37
N GLY A 13 -10.15 -2.00 -17.19
CA GLY A 13 -10.26 -3.01 -16.14
C GLY A 13 -9.03 -3.87 -15.90
N THR A 14 -7.90 -3.63 -16.56
CA THR A 14 -6.64 -4.31 -16.25
C THR A 14 -6.22 -4.00 -14.82
N SER A 15 -6.05 -5.03 -14.01
CA SER A 15 -5.61 -4.89 -12.63
C SER A 15 -4.09 -4.74 -12.54
N MET A 16 -3.63 -3.81 -11.69
CA MET A 16 -2.21 -3.53 -11.52
C MET A 16 -1.87 -3.26 -10.05
N THR A 17 -0.71 -3.74 -9.60
CA THR A 17 -0.16 -3.40 -8.30
C THR A 17 1.29 -2.93 -8.40
N LEU A 18 1.85 -2.48 -7.27
CA LEU A 18 3.20 -1.94 -7.20
C LEU A 18 4.19 -3.03 -6.81
N ALA A 19 5.32 -3.09 -7.53
CA ALA A 19 6.47 -3.93 -7.25
C ALA A 19 7.70 -3.02 -7.08
N ILE A 20 7.76 -2.33 -5.93
CA ILE A 20 8.69 -1.22 -5.68
C ILE A 20 9.62 -1.45 -4.49
N TYR A 21 9.41 -2.54 -3.74
CA TYR A 21 10.17 -2.77 -2.52
C TYR A 21 11.30 -3.79 -2.73
N GLY A 22 12.47 -3.45 -2.20
CA GLY A 22 13.52 -4.42 -1.93
C GLY A 22 13.24 -5.20 -0.63
N LYS A 23 14.14 -6.13 -0.29
CA LYS A 23 14.03 -7.04 0.85
C LYS A 23 13.88 -6.32 2.20
N GLU A 24 14.53 -5.18 2.36
CA GLU A 24 14.47 -4.39 3.60
C GLU A 24 13.13 -3.66 3.80
N GLY A 25 12.25 -3.62 2.78
CA GLY A 25 10.94 -2.99 2.85
C GLY A 25 10.98 -1.47 3.01
N SER A 26 12.08 -0.83 2.60
CA SER A 26 12.21 0.63 2.62
C SER A 26 11.29 1.27 1.59
N LEU A 27 10.79 2.47 1.91
CA LEU A 27 10.00 3.31 0.99
C LEU A 27 10.88 4.16 0.06
N GLU A 28 12.21 4.14 0.25
CA GLU A 28 13.13 4.86 -0.63
C GLU A 28 13.17 4.17 -2.00
N ALA A 29 13.01 4.94 -3.06
CA ALA A 29 12.88 4.40 -4.41
C ALA A 29 14.10 3.60 -4.88
N ASP A 30 15.29 3.96 -4.42
CA ASP A 30 16.57 3.31 -4.74
C ASP A 30 16.83 2.04 -3.91
N SER A 31 15.94 1.70 -2.98
CA SER A 31 16.02 0.47 -2.19
C SER A 31 15.50 -0.78 -2.92
N THR A 32 15.10 -0.65 -4.18
CA THR A 32 14.67 -1.79 -5.00
C THR A 32 15.81 -2.77 -5.26
N ASP A 33 15.52 -4.08 -5.21
CA ASP A 33 16.46 -5.15 -5.55
C ASP A 33 16.38 -5.56 -7.04
N ILE A 34 15.72 -4.74 -7.87
CA ILE A 34 15.55 -4.99 -9.30
C ILE A 34 16.49 -4.10 -10.09
N THR A 35 17.15 -4.69 -11.07
CA THR A 35 18.06 -4.00 -11.99
C THR A 35 17.63 -4.19 -13.43
N VAL A 36 18.04 -3.25 -14.29
CA VAL A 36 17.85 -3.33 -15.74
C VAL A 36 19.18 -3.65 -16.41
N SER A 37 19.16 -4.66 -17.27
CA SER A 37 20.29 -5.02 -18.15
C SER A 37 19.76 -5.33 -19.52
N ASP A 38 20.32 -4.67 -20.55
CA ASP A 38 19.90 -4.82 -21.95
C ASP A 38 18.37 -4.65 -22.16
N GLY A 39 17.73 -3.72 -21.43
CA GLY A 39 16.30 -3.46 -21.49
C GLY A 39 15.42 -4.53 -20.84
N LYS A 40 15.99 -5.41 -20.02
CA LYS A 40 15.30 -6.48 -19.30
C LYS A 40 15.45 -6.34 -17.81
N LEU A 41 14.41 -6.70 -17.08
CA LEU A 41 14.38 -6.69 -15.61
C LEU A 41 14.96 -7.98 -15.05
N ASN A 42 15.79 -7.83 -14.02
CA ASN A 42 16.40 -8.92 -13.24
C ASN A 42 16.37 -8.57 -11.77
N GLY A 43 16.01 -9.52 -10.91
CA GLY A 43 15.97 -9.35 -9.46
C GLY A 43 14.66 -9.79 -8.84
N ILE A 44 14.41 -9.36 -7.60
CA ILE A 44 13.24 -9.76 -6.82
C ILE A 44 12.56 -8.51 -6.26
N SER A 45 11.25 -8.39 -6.45
CA SER A 45 10.43 -7.46 -5.69
C SER A 45 9.76 -8.18 -4.54
N TRP A 46 9.83 -7.58 -3.36
CA TRP A 46 9.31 -8.14 -2.12
C TRP A 46 7.98 -7.45 -1.74
N TYR A 47 7.19 -8.13 -0.92
CA TYR A 47 5.96 -7.59 -0.32
C TYR A 47 4.95 -7.07 -1.35
N VAL A 48 4.91 -7.69 -2.54
CA VAL A 48 3.94 -7.34 -3.58
C VAL A 48 2.54 -7.72 -3.11
N GLN A 49 1.62 -6.75 -3.13
CA GLN A 49 0.26 -6.95 -2.64
C GLN A 49 -0.63 -7.59 -3.71
N ASP A 50 -1.50 -8.50 -3.28
CA ASP A 50 -2.50 -9.21 -4.07
C ASP A 50 -1.99 -9.83 -5.39
N PRO A 51 -0.80 -10.47 -5.44
CA PRO A 51 -0.18 -10.92 -6.69
C PRO A 51 -0.98 -12.00 -7.42
N GLN A 52 -1.97 -12.65 -6.77
CA GLN A 52 -2.86 -13.62 -7.41
C GLN A 52 -4.03 -13.00 -8.17
N LYS A 53 -4.29 -11.71 -7.96
CA LYS A 53 -5.52 -11.04 -8.41
C LYS A 53 -5.25 -9.95 -9.45
N ILE A 54 -4.02 -9.85 -9.91
CA ILE A 54 -3.58 -8.77 -10.80
C ILE A 54 -3.10 -9.32 -12.14
N ASP A 55 -3.20 -8.50 -13.17
CA ASP A 55 -2.74 -8.81 -14.53
C ASP A 55 -1.32 -8.27 -14.77
N SER A 56 -0.96 -7.18 -14.08
CA SER A 56 0.25 -6.42 -14.40
C SER A 56 0.90 -5.80 -13.15
N LEU A 57 2.17 -5.44 -13.28
CA LEU A 57 2.97 -4.80 -12.26
C LEU A 57 3.52 -3.46 -12.74
N LEU A 58 3.50 -2.46 -11.85
CA LEU A 58 4.36 -1.28 -11.96
C LEU A 58 5.61 -1.50 -11.12
N VAL A 59 6.75 -1.65 -11.79
CA VAL A 59 8.01 -2.09 -11.21
C VAL A 59 8.98 -0.92 -11.11
N ALA A 60 9.56 -0.68 -9.93
CA ALA A 60 10.71 0.20 -9.78
C ALA A 60 12.00 -0.60 -9.98
N ALA A 61 12.87 -0.15 -10.87
CA ALA A 61 14.14 -0.84 -11.14
C ALA A 61 15.28 0.16 -11.34
N MET A 62 16.48 -0.25 -10.91
CA MET A 62 17.72 0.48 -11.13
C MET A 62 18.21 0.29 -12.58
N ASP A 63 18.27 1.36 -13.34
CA ASP A 63 18.91 1.42 -14.65
C ASP A 63 20.19 2.26 -14.52
N GLY A 64 21.32 1.58 -14.37
CA GLY A 64 22.57 2.21 -13.96
C GLY A 64 22.48 2.81 -12.55
N SER A 65 22.50 4.14 -12.45
CA SER A 65 22.38 4.88 -11.18
C SER A 65 21.02 5.54 -10.98
N THR A 66 20.08 5.31 -11.88
CA THR A 66 18.77 5.99 -11.89
C THR A 66 17.65 4.98 -11.68
N VAL A 67 16.69 5.31 -10.82
CA VAL A 67 15.46 4.52 -10.68
C VAL A 67 14.50 4.91 -11.79
N LYS A 68 14.03 3.93 -12.53
CA LYS A 68 12.97 4.08 -13.54
C LYS A 68 11.76 3.22 -13.20
N LEU A 69 10.60 3.53 -13.80
CA LEU A 69 9.40 2.72 -13.64
C LEU A 69 9.10 1.97 -14.95
N TYR A 70 8.76 0.71 -14.79
CA TYR A 70 8.44 -0.20 -15.87
C TYR A 70 7.09 -0.86 -15.64
N CYS A 71 6.33 -1.08 -16.72
CA CYS A 71 5.15 -1.92 -16.69
C CYS A 71 5.47 -3.31 -17.22
N VAL A 72 4.98 -4.34 -16.53
CA VAL A 72 5.19 -5.76 -16.84
C VAL A 72 3.87 -6.49 -16.77
N ASP A 73 3.56 -7.32 -17.78
CA ASP A 73 2.50 -8.30 -17.72
C ASP A 73 2.97 -9.50 -16.86
N LEU A 74 2.15 -9.93 -15.92
CA LEU A 74 2.48 -11.07 -15.05
C LEU A 74 2.62 -12.40 -15.80
N ASN A 75 2.02 -12.51 -16.98
CA ASN A 75 2.13 -13.69 -17.84
C ASN A 75 3.39 -13.64 -18.73
N ALA A 76 4.22 -12.59 -18.62
CA ALA A 76 5.45 -12.52 -19.39
C ALA A 76 6.41 -13.64 -19.01
N GLY A 77 7.11 -14.19 -20.00
CA GLY A 77 8.12 -15.21 -19.74
C GLY A 77 9.24 -14.67 -18.86
N GLY A 78 9.66 -15.43 -17.83
CA GLY A 78 10.70 -15.04 -16.88
C GLY A 78 10.16 -14.38 -15.60
N VAL A 79 8.84 -14.19 -15.46
CA VAL A 79 8.20 -13.78 -14.22
C VAL A 79 7.84 -15.02 -13.40
N ASP A 80 8.27 -15.06 -12.14
CA ASP A 80 7.93 -16.14 -11.19
C ASP A 80 7.36 -15.54 -9.91
N LEU A 81 6.28 -16.16 -9.39
CA LEU A 81 5.52 -15.70 -8.23
C LEU A 81 5.67 -16.68 -7.07
N GLU A 82 6.05 -16.18 -5.92
CA GLU A 82 6.07 -16.94 -4.69
C GLU A 82 5.22 -16.23 -3.62
N PHE A 83 4.24 -16.97 -3.05
CA PHE A 83 3.27 -16.42 -2.10
C PHE A 83 3.76 -16.54 -0.66
N ASP A 84 3.61 -15.46 0.09
CA ASP A 84 3.92 -15.43 1.51
C ASP A 84 2.76 -16.01 2.34
N ARG A 85 3.08 -16.73 3.42
CA ARG A 85 2.08 -17.13 4.42
C ARG A 85 1.96 -16.02 5.44
N ILE A 86 0.95 -15.18 5.29
CA ILE A 86 0.66 -14.08 6.20
C ILE A 86 -0.50 -14.41 7.14
N VAL A 87 -0.60 -13.70 8.27
CA VAL A 87 -1.63 -13.93 9.29
C VAL A 87 -2.99 -13.41 8.84
N ASP A 88 -3.00 -12.31 8.07
CA ASP A 88 -4.23 -11.71 7.54
C ASP A 88 -4.74 -12.52 6.35
N LEU A 89 -5.84 -13.26 6.55
CA LEU A 89 -6.47 -14.07 5.51
C LEU A 89 -7.33 -13.27 4.52
N THR A 90 -7.48 -11.97 4.73
CA THR A 90 -8.22 -11.07 3.82
C THR A 90 -7.32 -10.44 2.76
N ARG A 91 -6.01 -10.57 2.91
CA ARG A 91 -4.97 -10.03 2.03
C ARG A 91 -4.12 -11.15 1.46
N ASP A 92 -3.53 -10.90 0.31
CA ASP A 92 -2.47 -11.72 -0.26
C ASP A 92 -1.20 -10.89 -0.36
N GLN A 93 -0.07 -11.53 -0.16
CA GLN A 93 1.25 -10.92 -0.32
C GLN A 93 2.20 -11.96 -0.89
N GLY A 94 3.17 -11.50 -1.63
CA GLY A 94 4.19 -12.37 -2.18
C GLY A 94 5.40 -11.62 -2.68
N ARG A 95 6.29 -12.37 -3.31
CA ARG A 95 7.46 -11.85 -4.02
C ARG A 95 7.39 -12.24 -5.47
N VAL A 96 7.94 -11.37 -6.30
CA VAL A 96 8.01 -11.55 -7.74
C VAL A 96 9.47 -11.55 -8.16
N THR A 97 9.89 -12.65 -8.79
CA THR A 97 11.23 -12.77 -9.36
C THR A 97 11.18 -12.48 -10.86
N PHE A 98 12.11 -11.68 -11.32
CA PHE A 98 12.29 -11.33 -12.72
C PHE A 98 13.60 -11.92 -13.23
N ASN A 99 13.51 -12.72 -14.30
CA ASN A 99 14.66 -13.36 -14.97
C ASN A 99 14.62 -12.96 -16.45
N ASP A 100 15.41 -11.98 -16.83
CA ASP A 100 15.48 -11.44 -18.20
C ASP A 100 14.11 -11.04 -18.78
N VAL A 101 13.25 -10.42 -17.95
CA VAL A 101 11.89 -10.05 -18.34
C VAL A 101 11.90 -8.76 -19.15
N PRO A 102 11.46 -8.78 -20.41
CA PRO A 102 11.28 -7.55 -21.20
C PRO A 102 10.20 -6.68 -20.58
N ALA A 103 10.46 -5.39 -20.41
CA ALA A 103 9.56 -4.45 -19.77
C ALA A 103 9.51 -3.11 -20.52
N GLU A 104 8.36 -2.46 -20.46
CA GLU A 104 8.15 -1.17 -21.07
C GLU A 104 8.39 -0.06 -20.06
N CYS A 105 9.39 0.81 -20.34
CA CYS A 105 9.65 1.97 -19.49
C CYS A 105 8.50 2.99 -19.61
N VAL A 106 7.90 3.35 -18.50
CA VAL A 106 6.79 4.31 -18.42
C VAL A 106 7.18 5.60 -17.72
N SER A 107 8.29 5.62 -16.98
CA SER A 107 8.85 6.82 -16.39
C SER A 107 10.37 6.72 -16.28
N GLU A 108 11.07 7.65 -16.92
CA GLU A 108 12.53 7.80 -16.83
C GLU A 108 12.98 8.37 -15.48
N ASP A 109 12.14 9.18 -14.81
CA ASP A 109 12.31 9.66 -13.45
C ASP A 109 11.37 8.89 -12.50
N GLY A 110 11.72 7.64 -12.24
CA GLY A 110 10.94 6.77 -11.36
C GLY A 110 10.92 7.25 -9.92
N ALA A 111 12.05 7.70 -9.40
CA ALA A 111 12.16 8.21 -8.03
C ALA A 111 11.26 9.44 -7.82
N GLY A 112 11.34 10.44 -8.70
CA GLY A 112 10.51 11.63 -8.62
C GLY A 112 9.02 11.32 -8.84
N THR A 113 8.69 10.34 -9.67
CA THR A 113 7.31 9.90 -9.89
C THR A 113 6.75 9.23 -8.63
N LEU A 114 7.49 8.31 -8.01
CA LEU A 114 7.08 7.67 -6.74
C LEU A 114 6.96 8.69 -5.61
N GLN A 115 7.90 9.63 -5.50
CA GLN A 115 7.83 10.69 -4.51
C GLN A 115 6.55 11.51 -4.65
N LYS A 116 6.15 11.87 -5.85
CA LYS A 116 4.88 12.60 -6.11
C LYS A 116 3.63 11.76 -5.80
N ALA A 117 3.69 10.44 -6.00
CA ALA A 117 2.59 9.54 -5.72
C ALA A 117 2.47 9.16 -4.23
N MET A 118 3.55 9.28 -3.46
CA MET A 118 3.63 8.84 -2.06
C MET A 118 2.53 9.42 -1.15
N PRO A 119 2.17 10.72 -1.22
CA PRO A 119 1.09 11.25 -0.39
C PRO A 119 -0.25 10.57 -0.66
N ALA A 120 -0.58 10.26 -1.91
CA ALA A 120 -1.79 9.53 -2.26
C ALA A 120 -1.76 8.10 -1.71
N LEU A 121 -0.65 7.38 -1.88
CA LEU A 121 -0.48 6.01 -1.36
C LEU A 121 -0.63 5.96 0.16
N LEU A 122 0.04 6.85 0.89
CA LEU A 122 -0.04 6.93 2.35
C LEU A 122 -1.46 7.29 2.82
N THR A 123 -2.13 8.21 2.13
CA THR A 123 -3.51 8.59 2.46
C THR A 123 -4.48 7.43 2.29
N LEU A 124 -4.36 6.65 1.19
CA LEU A 124 -5.20 5.48 0.95
C LEU A 124 -4.98 4.39 1.99
N ILE A 125 -3.72 4.09 2.35
CA ILE A 125 -3.40 3.12 3.41
C ILE A 125 -3.95 3.60 4.75
N SER A 126 -3.80 4.88 5.08
CA SER A 126 -4.32 5.46 6.33
C SER A 126 -5.85 5.41 6.40
N ALA A 127 -6.53 5.59 5.27
CA ALA A 127 -7.99 5.45 5.18
C ALA A 127 -8.45 4.01 5.46
N ASP A 128 -7.77 3.02 4.88
CA ASP A 128 -8.03 1.60 5.14
C ASP A 128 -7.81 1.24 6.62
N MET A 129 -6.68 1.69 7.20
CA MET A 129 -6.38 1.49 8.62
C MET A 129 -7.42 2.16 9.53
N SER A 130 -7.87 3.38 9.21
CA SER A 130 -8.91 4.10 9.94
C SER A 130 -10.24 3.34 9.94
N GLY A 131 -10.63 2.76 8.80
CA GLY A 131 -11.80 1.89 8.70
C GLY A 131 -11.69 0.65 9.58
N GLY A 132 -10.53 0.00 9.61
CA GLY A 132 -10.24 -1.12 10.49
C GLY A 132 -10.35 -0.75 11.98
N CYS A 133 -9.81 0.41 12.37
CA CYS A 133 -9.91 0.93 13.74
C CYS A 133 -11.37 1.19 14.15
N GLU A 134 -12.19 1.75 13.26
CA GLU A 134 -13.61 1.98 13.53
C GLU A 134 -14.36 0.67 13.73
N TRP A 135 -14.14 -0.33 12.87
CA TRP A 135 -14.75 -1.64 13.01
C TRP A 135 -14.37 -2.32 14.33
N LEU A 136 -13.09 -2.27 14.72
CA LEU A 136 -12.61 -2.81 15.98
C LEU A 136 -13.25 -2.12 17.19
N LEU A 137 -13.38 -0.79 17.16
CA LEU A 137 -14.03 -0.02 18.20
C LEU A 137 -15.50 -0.44 18.36
N GLN A 138 -16.25 -0.50 17.27
CA GLN A 138 -17.66 -0.89 17.27
C GLN A 138 -17.84 -2.33 17.82
N THR A 139 -17.05 -3.27 17.30
CA THR A 139 -17.09 -4.68 17.72
C THR A 139 -16.74 -4.82 19.20
N THR A 140 -15.71 -4.12 19.68
CA THR A 140 -15.29 -4.13 21.08
C THR A 140 -16.38 -3.55 21.99
N ALA A 141 -16.99 -2.43 21.58
CA ALA A 141 -18.05 -1.78 22.35
C ALA A 141 -19.31 -2.69 22.45
N GLU A 142 -19.70 -3.32 21.34
CA GLU A 142 -20.84 -4.26 21.36
C GLU A 142 -20.53 -5.49 22.21
N TYR A 143 -19.33 -6.07 22.10
CA TYR A 143 -18.93 -7.18 22.96
C TYR A 143 -18.97 -6.80 24.45
N ALA A 144 -18.50 -5.61 24.81
CA ALA A 144 -18.52 -5.12 26.18
C ALA A 144 -19.94 -4.93 26.75
N LYS A 145 -20.95 -4.75 25.90
CA LYS A 145 -22.38 -4.67 26.31
C LYS A 145 -23.00 -6.05 26.60
N VAL A 146 -22.54 -7.09 25.89
CA VAL A 146 -23.18 -8.42 25.99
C VAL A 146 -22.41 -9.39 26.87
N ARG A 147 -21.09 -9.28 26.98
CA ARG A 147 -20.28 -10.13 27.86
C ARG A 147 -20.51 -9.80 29.33
N THR A 148 -20.96 -10.76 30.10
CA THR A 148 -21.25 -10.59 31.53
C THR A 148 -20.16 -11.21 32.39
N GLN A 149 -19.71 -10.47 33.39
CA GLN A 149 -18.87 -10.93 34.53
C GLN A 149 -19.31 -10.17 35.79
N PHE A 150 -19.22 -10.80 36.94
CA PHE A 150 -19.67 -10.22 38.23
C PHE A 150 -21.11 -9.71 38.15
N ASP A 151 -22.01 -10.52 37.53
CA ASP A 151 -23.44 -10.24 37.32
C ASP A 151 -23.76 -8.94 36.53
N ARG A 152 -22.80 -8.42 35.76
CA ARG A 152 -22.97 -7.20 34.96
C ARG A 152 -22.22 -7.30 33.62
N PRO A 153 -22.67 -6.59 32.58
CA PRO A 153 -21.89 -6.41 31.38
C PRO A 153 -20.50 -5.82 31.69
N ILE A 154 -19.45 -6.31 31.06
CA ILE A 154 -18.08 -5.85 31.37
C ILE A 154 -17.88 -4.36 31.04
N GLY A 155 -18.64 -3.80 30.10
CA GLY A 155 -18.65 -2.36 29.79
C GLY A 155 -19.19 -1.49 30.92
N PHE A 156 -19.79 -2.07 31.98
CA PHE A 156 -20.16 -1.34 33.19
C PHE A 156 -18.93 -0.84 33.95
N PHE A 157 -17.84 -1.60 33.93
CA PHE A 157 -16.65 -1.30 34.71
C PHE A 157 -15.79 -0.21 34.03
N GLN A 158 -15.36 0.77 34.81
CA GLN A 158 -14.53 1.89 34.31
C GLN A 158 -13.22 1.41 33.68
N ALA A 159 -12.61 0.33 34.22
CA ALA A 159 -11.40 -0.27 33.68
C ALA A 159 -11.55 -0.79 32.23
N VAL A 160 -12.78 -1.09 31.78
CA VAL A 160 -13.11 -1.47 30.41
C VAL A 160 -13.62 -0.27 29.61
N LYS A 161 -14.49 0.54 30.22
CA LYS A 161 -15.14 1.67 29.56
C LYS A 161 -14.14 2.76 29.12
N HIS A 162 -13.18 3.14 29.99
CA HIS A 162 -12.24 4.21 29.71
C HIS A 162 -11.31 3.88 28.52
N PRO A 163 -10.71 2.69 28.39
CA PRO A 163 -9.98 2.30 27.19
C PRO A 163 -10.82 2.40 25.89
N ILE A 164 -12.10 1.99 25.92
CA ILE A 164 -12.98 2.09 24.76
C ILE A 164 -13.22 3.56 24.37
N VAL A 165 -13.43 4.45 25.35
CA VAL A 165 -13.56 5.90 25.09
C VAL A 165 -12.26 6.48 24.51
N ASN A 166 -11.11 6.07 25.03
CA ASN A 166 -9.81 6.52 24.47
C ASN A 166 -9.64 6.04 23.01
N MET A 167 -10.02 4.79 22.70
CA MET A 167 -10.01 4.27 21.33
C MET A 167 -10.92 5.10 20.41
N MET A 168 -12.10 5.49 20.89
CA MET A 168 -13.02 6.36 20.14
C MET A 168 -12.38 7.71 19.82
N ILE A 169 -11.75 8.36 20.81
CA ILE A 169 -11.07 9.65 20.62
C ILE A 169 -9.94 9.53 19.59
N LEU A 170 -9.11 8.49 19.69
CA LEU A 170 -8.02 8.24 18.73
C LEU A 170 -8.57 7.94 17.33
N GLY A 171 -9.65 7.17 17.22
CA GLY A 171 -10.32 6.88 15.95
C GLY A 171 -10.84 8.14 15.27
N ASP A 172 -11.48 9.05 16.01
CA ASP A 172 -11.97 10.32 15.48
C ASP A 172 -10.82 11.26 15.05
N GLN A 173 -9.71 11.27 15.81
CA GLN A 173 -8.50 12.01 15.43
C GLN A 173 -7.89 11.45 14.15
N THR A 174 -7.72 10.13 14.05
CA THR A 174 -7.18 9.45 12.86
C THR A 174 -8.04 9.75 11.63
N ARG A 175 -9.36 9.63 11.73
CA ARG A 175 -10.29 9.94 10.64
C ARG A 175 -10.14 11.40 10.18
N SER A 176 -10.04 12.34 11.12
CA SER A 176 -9.85 13.76 10.81
C SER A 176 -8.54 14.03 10.06
N LEU A 177 -7.46 13.33 10.45
CA LEU A 177 -6.16 13.44 9.78
C LEU A 177 -6.18 12.84 8.37
N VAL A 178 -6.90 11.73 8.15
CA VAL A 178 -7.09 11.14 6.82
C VAL A 178 -7.81 12.10 5.89
N TYR A 179 -8.90 12.71 6.34
CA TYR A 179 -9.60 13.74 5.54
C TYR A 179 -8.74 14.96 5.26
N ALA A 180 -7.96 15.42 6.26
CA ALA A 180 -7.03 16.52 6.07
C ALA A 180 -5.96 16.18 5.03
N ALA A 181 -5.39 14.96 5.06
CA ALA A 181 -4.40 14.51 4.09
C ALA A 181 -4.98 14.43 2.67
N ALA A 182 -6.19 13.88 2.51
CA ALA A 182 -6.88 13.84 1.22
C ALA A 182 -7.16 15.24 0.66
N CYS A 183 -7.65 16.15 1.51
CA CYS A 183 -7.89 17.53 1.11
C CYS A 183 -6.58 18.25 0.71
N SER A 184 -5.51 18.08 1.50
CA SER A 184 -4.21 18.69 1.21
C SER A 184 -3.62 18.19 -0.10
N TYR A 185 -3.81 16.92 -0.45
CA TYR A 185 -3.37 16.37 -1.73
C TYR A 185 -3.95 17.13 -2.93
N ASP A 186 -5.22 17.53 -2.85
CA ASP A 186 -5.92 18.24 -3.93
C ASP A 186 -5.68 19.75 -3.91
N THR A 187 -5.52 20.36 -2.72
CA THR A 187 -5.55 21.82 -2.57
C THR A 187 -4.20 22.44 -2.26
N ASP A 188 -3.29 21.69 -1.63
CA ASP A 188 -1.94 22.14 -1.25
C ASP A 188 -0.90 21.03 -1.42
N PRO A 189 -0.47 20.76 -2.67
CA PRO A 189 0.53 19.73 -2.94
C PRO A 189 1.85 19.91 -2.17
N GLY A 190 2.19 21.15 -1.78
CA GLY A 190 3.40 21.46 -1.02
C GLY A 190 3.38 20.90 0.41
N ASP A 191 2.21 20.86 1.06
CA ASP A 191 2.04 20.31 2.42
C ASP A 191 1.51 18.86 2.42
N SER A 192 1.16 18.31 1.25
CA SER A 192 0.55 16.99 1.13
C SER A 192 1.38 15.85 1.71
N HIS A 193 2.71 15.88 1.55
CA HIS A 193 3.62 14.90 2.16
C HIS A 193 3.52 14.88 3.67
N LYS A 194 3.58 16.06 4.31
CA LYS A 194 3.47 16.18 5.75
C LYS A 194 2.11 15.72 6.25
N ALA A 195 1.03 16.16 5.58
CA ALA A 195 -0.33 15.75 5.94
C ALA A 195 -0.53 14.24 5.87
N ALA A 196 -0.04 13.59 4.80
CA ALA A 196 -0.11 12.15 4.62
C ALA A 196 0.69 11.37 5.69
N HIS A 197 1.88 11.85 6.06
CA HIS A 197 2.67 11.24 7.14
C HIS A 197 2.04 11.43 8.53
N LEU A 198 1.33 12.53 8.77
CA LEU A 198 0.58 12.72 10.02
C LEU A 198 -0.65 11.82 10.12
N ALA A 199 -1.25 11.46 8.99
CA ALA A 199 -2.41 10.58 8.93
C ALA A 199 -2.05 9.11 9.18
N LYS A 200 -0.84 8.68 8.76
CA LYS A 200 -0.32 7.34 8.94
C LYS A 200 0.29 7.14 10.33
#